data_d4380156370c9f8fbce64ad866fc08d6
#
_entry.id   d4380156370c9f8fbce64ad866fc08d6
#
_cell.length_a   1.000
_cell.length_b   1.000
_cell.length_c   1.000
_cell.angle_alpha   90.00
_cell.angle_beta   90.00
_cell.angle_gamma   90.00
#
_symmetry.space_group_name_H-M   'P 1'
#
loop_
_entity.id
_entity.type
_entity.pdbx_description
1 polymer ?
#
loop_
_entity_poly.entity_id
_entity_poly.type
_entity_poly.pdbx_seq_one_letter_code
_entity_poly.pdbx_strand_id
1 'polypeptide(L)'
;ISVFNQIDMLRPLFETEDNVNGVILEGGTASNVIPGFSKSEFCIRAATMKRIDELQNMIIGCAKRAESLTGAKVQIQSEPIYAERYPCLPICEDFKENMARVGISMCLPDPKLLFGSSDIGNVSIKIPAIHDYLSITDDKTIQSHSKEYTKAAATPQADEICLKGAKGLAMT
;
A
#
# COMPACT_ATOMS: atom_id res chain seq x y z
N ILE A 1 10.19 -22.93 -4.51
CA ILE A 1 10.59 -22.69 -5.93
C ILE A 1 9.41 -22.92 -6.87
N SER A 2 8.73 -24.06 -6.86
CA SER A 2 7.61 -24.35 -7.80
C SER A 2 6.52 -23.27 -7.79
N VAL A 3 6.15 -22.75 -6.64
CA VAL A 3 5.16 -21.65 -6.52
C VAL A 3 5.67 -20.40 -7.22
N PHE A 4 6.93 -19.99 -7.00
CA PHE A 4 7.54 -18.82 -7.64
C PHE A 4 7.54 -18.95 -9.16
N ASN A 5 8.00 -20.09 -9.68
CA ASN A 5 8.00 -20.36 -11.12
C ASN A 5 6.60 -20.27 -11.73
N GLN A 6 5.58 -20.80 -11.04
CA GLN A 6 4.19 -20.73 -11.52
C GLN A 6 3.66 -19.29 -11.51
N ILE A 7 4.00 -18.49 -10.49
CA ILE A 7 3.64 -17.05 -10.45
C ILE A 7 4.31 -16.31 -11.60
N ASP A 8 5.58 -16.57 -11.90
CA ASP A 8 6.28 -15.94 -13.02
C ASP A 8 5.62 -16.29 -14.37
N MET A 9 5.12 -17.52 -14.53
CA MET A 9 4.36 -17.89 -15.72
C MET A 9 3.01 -17.17 -15.84
N LEU A 10 2.46 -16.65 -14.75
CA LEU A 10 1.23 -15.86 -14.74
C LEU A 10 1.44 -14.37 -15.00
N ARG A 11 2.67 -13.85 -14.94
CA ARG A 11 2.96 -12.41 -15.14
C ARG A 11 2.40 -11.82 -16.43
N PRO A 12 2.35 -12.53 -17.59
CA PRO A 12 1.71 -12.01 -18.79
C PRO A 12 0.19 -11.73 -18.66
N LEU A 13 -0.45 -12.24 -17.61
CA LEU A 13 -1.87 -11.99 -17.30
C LEU A 13 -2.07 -10.83 -16.30
N PHE A 14 -0.98 -10.23 -15.82
CA PHE A 14 -1.03 -9.13 -14.88
C PHE A 14 -1.33 -7.82 -15.61
N GLU A 15 -2.10 -6.96 -14.96
CA GLU A 15 -2.35 -5.59 -15.41
C GLU A 15 -1.15 -4.69 -15.06
N THR A 16 -1.12 -3.49 -15.61
CA THR A 16 0.01 -2.55 -15.44
C THR A 16 0.24 -2.18 -13.97
N GLU A 17 -0.83 -2.06 -13.21
CA GLU A 17 -0.82 -1.69 -11.79
C GLU A 17 -0.60 -2.89 -10.85
N ASP A 18 -0.66 -4.12 -11.39
CA ASP A 18 -0.49 -5.33 -10.60
C ASP A 18 0.97 -5.49 -10.18
N ASN A 19 1.15 -5.74 -8.91
CA ASN A 19 2.48 -6.04 -8.36
C ASN A 19 2.40 -7.24 -7.43
N VAL A 20 3.15 -8.28 -7.75
CA VAL A 20 3.29 -9.50 -6.94
C VAL A 20 4.76 -9.76 -6.73
N ASN A 21 5.22 -9.47 -5.54
CA ASN A 21 6.59 -9.72 -5.09
C ASN A 21 6.60 -10.80 -4.04
N GLY A 22 7.59 -11.68 -4.08
CA GLY A 22 7.72 -12.75 -3.12
C GLY A 22 9.15 -12.89 -2.58
N VAL A 23 9.25 -13.37 -1.36
CA VAL A 23 10.52 -13.70 -0.71
C VAL A 23 10.41 -15.09 -0.07
N ILE A 24 11.49 -15.85 -0.13
CA ILE A 24 11.63 -17.10 0.61
C ILE A 24 12.22 -16.73 1.98
N LEU A 25 11.42 -16.93 3.04
CA LEU A 25 11.85 -16.67 4.41
C LEU A 25 12.62 -17.87 4.98
N GLU A 26 12.18 -19.09 4.65
CA GLU A 26 12.85 -20.33 5.05
C GLU A 26 12.86 -21.30 3.86
N GLY A 27 14.03 -21.80 3.51
CA GLY A 27 14.22 -22.67 2.34
C GLY A 27 15.12 -23.87 2.59
N GLY A 28 15.50 -24.12 3.85
CA GLY A 28 16.41 -25.20 4.25
C GLY A 28 17.64 -24.72 4.99
N THR A 29 18.42 -25.65 5.55
CA THR A 29 19.59 -25.37 6.41
C THR A 29 20.91 -25.86 5.83
N ALA A 30 20.87 -26.83 4.92
CA ALA A 30 22.07 -27.38 4.27
C ALA A 30 21.76 -27.88 2.86
N SER A 31 22.73 -27.79 1.96
CA SER A 31 22.55 -28.13 0.55
C SER A 31 22.31 -29.62 0.27
N ASN A 32 22.71 -30.49 1.19
CA ASN A 32 22.58 -31.95 1.11
C ASN A 32 21.39 -32.50 1.91
N VAL A 33 20.53 -31.62 2.45
CA VAL A 33 19.35 -31.98 3.23
C VAL A 33 18.09 -31.45 2.57
N ILE A 34 17.11 -32.31 2.28
CA ILE A 34 15.81 -31.90 1.80
C ILE A 34 15.06 -31.20 2.95
N PRO A 35 14.63 -29.96 2.81
CA PRO A 35 13.91 -29.23 3.86
C PRO A 35 12.59 -29.93 4.23
N GLY A 36 12.38 -30.17 5.52
CA GLY A 36 11.08 -30.63 6.04
C GLY A 36 10.02 -29.52 6.12
N PHE A 37 10.47 -28.26 6.04
CA PHE A 37 9.63 -27.06 6.08
C PHE A 37 10.21 -25.97 5.19
N SER A 38 9.33 -25.20 4.56
CA SER A 38 9.71 -23.97 3.86
C SER A 38 8.63 -22.90 4.05
N LYS A 39 9.03 -21.64 4.07
CA LYS A 39 8.14 -20.50 4.26
C LYS A 39 8.46 -19.42 3.22
N SER A 40 7.41 -18.88 2.63
CA SER A 40 7.49 -17.74 1.70
C SER A 40 6.43 -16.72 2.06
N GLU A 41 6.71 -15.47 1.75
CA GLU A 41 5.78 -14.34 1.89
C GLU A 41 5.61 -13.66 0.53
N PHE A 42 4.39 -13.23 0.24
CA PHE A 42 4.06 -12.51 -1.00
C PHE A 42 3.36 -11.21 -0.66
N CYS A 43 3.86 -10.11 -1.22
CA CYS A 43 3.21 -8.82 -1.21
C CYS A 43 2.45 -8.65 -2.52
N ILE A 44 1.12 -8.45 -2.44
CA ILE A 44 0.23 -8.27 -3.58
C ILE A 44 -0.26 -6.83 -3.55
N ARG A 45 -0.18 -6.14 -4.70
CA ARG A 45 -0.73 -4.81 -4.90
C ARG A 45 -1.49 -4.76 -6.21
N ALA A 46 -2.61 -4.06 -6.22
CA ALA A 46 -3.42 -3.82 -7.41
C ALA A 46 -4.25 -2.54 -7.24
N ALA A 47 -4.89 -2.08 -8.29
CA ALA A 47 -5.69 -0.85 -8.28
C ALA A 47 -6.97 -0.97 -7.44
N THR A 48 -7.54 -2.18 -7.30
CA THR A 48 -8.81 -2.42 -6.60
C THR A 48 -8.77 -3.68 -5.73
N MET A 49 -9.60 -3.70 -4.69
CA MET A 49 -9.80 -4.88 -3.84
C MET A 49 -10.20 -6.12 -4.65
N LYS A 50 -11.10 -5.93 -5.62
CA LYS A 50 -11.51 -7.03 -6.51
C LYS A 50 -10.31 -7.64 -7.24
N ARG A 51 -9.39 -6.79 -7.74
CA ARG A 51 -8.19 -7.28 -8.44
C ARG A 51 -7.21 -7.96 -7.50
N ILE A 52 -7.08 -7.48 -6.26
CA ILE A 52 -6.29 -8.17 -5.23
C ILE A 52 -6.84 -9.57 -4.96
N ASP A 53 -8.15 -9.73 -4.82
CA ASP A 53 -8.79 -11.04 -4.61
C ASP A 53 -8.52 -11.99 -5.80
N GLU A 54 -8.57 -11.50 -7.04
CA GLU A 54 -8.23 -12.27 -8.23
C GLU A 54 -6.77 -12.75 -8.20
N LEU A 55 -5.83 -11.85 -7.95
CA LEU A 55 -4.40 -12.17 -7.86
C LEU A 55 -4.11 -13.13 -6.69
N GLN A 56 -4.72 -12.91 -5.54
CA GLN A 56 -4.59 -13.80 -4.39
C GLN A 56 -5.06 -15.21 -4.72
N ASN A 57 -6.21 -15.35 -5.39
CA ASN A 57 -6.73 -16.64 -5.83
C ASN A 57 -5.80 -17.33 -6.84
N MET A 58 -5.16 -16.59 -7.74
CA MET A 58 -4.14 -17.12 -8.66
C MET A 58 -2.95 -17.70 -7.88
N ILE A 59 -2.44 -16.97 -6.87
CA ILE A 59 -1.29 -17.40 -6.04
C ILE A 59 -1.66 -18.61 -5.20
N ILE A 60 -2.85 -18.62 -4.59
CA ILE A 60 -3.39 -19.78 -3.86
C ILE A 60 -3.47 -21.00 -4.79
N GLY A 61 -3.92 -20.81 -6.03
CA GLY A 61 -3.95 -21.85 -7.04
C GLY A 61 -2.55 -22.41 -7.35
N CYS A 62 -1.52 -21.55 -7.43
CA CYS A 62 -0.13 -21.98 -7.61
C CYS A 62 0.36 -22.83 -6.41
N ALA A 63 0.03 -22.40 -5.20
CA ALA A 63 0.41 -23.10 -3.98
C ALA A 63 -0.26 -24.50 -3.91
N LYS A 64 -1.55 -24.58 -4.22
CA LYS A 64 -2.28 -25.84 -4.26
C LYS A 64 -1.80 -26.80 -5.37
N ARG A 65 -1.43 -26.30 -6.53
CA ARG A 65 -0.80 -27.12 -7.58
C ARG A 65 0.56 -27.64 -7.13
N ALA A 66 1.37 -26.83 -6.44
CA ALA A 66 2.64 -27.28 -5.88
C ALA A 66 2.44 -28.36 -4.82
N GLU A 67 1.43 -28.24 -3.95
CA GLU A 67 1.02 -29.28 -2.99
C GLU A 67 0.71 -30.60 -3.69
N SER A 68 -0.12 -30.57 -4.74
CA SER A 68 -0.51 -31.76 -5.50
C SER A 68 0.69 -32.43 -6.20
N LEU A 69 1.64 -31.63 -6.68
CA LEU A 69 2.82 -32.14 -7.40
C LEU A 69 3.88 -32.74 -6.48
N THR A 70 4.00 -32.23 -5.25
CA THR A 70 5.11 -32.57 -4.34
C THR A 70 4.68 -33.45 -3.17
N GLY A 71 3.38 -33.51 -2.87
CA GLY A 71 2.84 -34.17 -1.66
C GLY A 71 3.07 -33.36 -0.37
N ALA A 72 3.69 -32.17 -0.45
CA ALA A 72 3.85 -31.29 0.69
C ALA A 72 2.50 -30.65 1.08
N LYS A 73 2.25 -30.46 2.37
CA LYS A 73 1.05 -29.75 2.85
C LYS A 73 1.29 -28.24 2.84
N VAL A 74 0.36 -27.48 2.27
CA VAL A 74 0.43 -26.03 2.20
C VAL A 74 -0.55 -25.41 3.19
N GLN A 75 -0.03 -24.52 4.04
CA GLN A 75 -0.82 -23.62 4.89
C GLN A 75 -0.70 -22.20 4.34
N ILE A 76 -1.83 -21.50 4.22
CA ILE A 76 -1.88 -20.14 3.69
C ILE A 76 -2.50 -19.24 4.75
N GLN A 77 -1.85 -18.13 5.02
CA GLN A 77 -2.33 -17.05 5.87
C GLN A 77 -2.40 -15.77 5.03
N SER A 78 -3.46 -14.98 5.21
CA SER A 78 -3.62 -13.69 4.57
C SER A 78 -3.72 -12.61 5.63
N GLU A 79 -2.99 -11.53 5.43
CA GLU A 79 -3.08 -10.33 6.26
C GLU A 79 -4.24 -9.43 5.78
N PRO A 80 -4.72 -8.52 6.64
CA PRO A 80 -5.72 -7.52 6.25
C PRO A 80 -5.27 -6.71 5.03
N ILE A 81 -6.22 -6.43 4.13
CA ILE A 81 -5.98 -5.72 2.88
C ILE A 81 -6.41 -4.27 3.05
N TYR A 82 -5.58 -3.33 2.56
CA TYR A 82 -5.96 -1.93 2.42
C TYR A 82 -6.73 -1.74 1.12
N ALA A 83 -7.95 -1.20 1.23
CA ALA A 83 -8.79 -0.91 0.08
C ALA A 83 -8.28 0.31 -0.71
N GLU A 84 -8.71 0.40 -1.96
CA GLU A 84 -8.56 1.60 -2.77
C GLU A 84 -9.26 2.80 -2.12
N ARG A 85 -8.76 4.01 -2.37
CA ARG A 85 -9.27 5.24 -1.78
C ARG A 85 -10.23 5.94 -2.72
N TYR A 86 -11.37 6.36 -2.18
CA TYR A 86 -12.36 7.20 -2.85
C TYR A 86 -12.49 8.53 -2.10
N PRO A 87 -11.69 9.56 -2.45
CA PRO A 87 -11.80 10.87 -1.81
C PRO A 87 -13.16 11.49 -2.10
N CYS A 88 -13.81 12.00 -1.06
CA CYS A 88 -15.06 12.75 -1.19
C CYS A 88 -14.78 14.15 -1.71
N LEU A 89 -14.99 14.39 -3.01
CA LEU A 89 -14.63 15.65 -3.67
C LEU A 89 -15.24 16.89 -3.00
N PRO A 90 -16.53 16.93 -2.60
CA PRO A 90 -17.08 18.07 -1.87
C PRO A 90 -16.28 18.40 -0.60
N ILE A 91 -15.93 17.39 0.21
CA ILE A 91 -15.12 17.61 1.42
C ILE A 91 -13.69 18.06 1.06
N CYS A 92 -13.11 17.54 -0.04
CA CYS A 92 -11.81 18.02 -0.52
C CYS A 92 -11.85 19.49 -0.93
N GLU A 93 -12.94 19.95 -1.56
CA GLU A 93 -13.14 21.36 -1.95
C GLU A 93 -13.25 22.25 -0.73
N ASP A 94 -14.10 21.89 0.25
CA ASP A 94 -14.24 22.62 1.51
C ASP A 94 -12.91 22.69 2.26
N PHE A 95 -12.20 21.57 2.36
CA PHE A 95 -10.88 21.52 3.01
C PHE A 95 -9.88 22.44 2.30
N LYS A 96 -9.82 22.40 0.97
CA LYS A 96 -8.96 23.26 0.16
C LYS A 96 -9.23 24.75 0.43
N GLU A 97 -10.51 25.16 0.46
CA GLU A 97 -10.89 26.54 0.77
C GLU A 97 -10.48 26.93 2.20
N ASN A 98 -10.69 26.05 3.17
CA ASN A 98 -10.32 26.28 4.56
C ASN A 98 -8.80 26.36 4.74
N MET A 99 -8.03 25.56 4.02
CA MET A 99 -6.57 25.64 4.01
C MET A 99 -6.06 26.94 3.40
N ALA A 100 -6.73 27.46 2.35
CA ALA A 100 -6.40 28.76 1.79
C ALA A 100 -6.56 29.91 2.81
N ARG A 101 -7.58 29.83 3.69
CA ARG A 101 -7.79 30.81 4.79
C ARG A 101 -6.67 30.81 5.83
N VAL A 102 -5.98 29.69 6.00
CA VAL A 102 -4.78 29.58 6.88
C VAL A 102 -3.46 29.73 6.13
N GLY A 103 -3.52 30.16 4.85
CA GLY A 103 -2.35 30.48 4.03
C GLY A 103 -1.66 29.29 3.39
N ILE A 104 -2.36 28.17 3.20
CA ILE A 104 -1.85 27.00 2.49
C ILE A 104 -2.66 26.77 1.21
N SER A 105 -1.96 26.72 0.07
CA SER A 105 -2.56 26.39 -1.22
C SER A 105 -2.55 24.88 -1.41
N MET A 106 -3.73 24.30 -1.67
CA MET A 106 -3.94 22.87 -1.92
C MET A 106 -4.40 22.61 -3.35
N CYS A 107 -4.03 21.46 -3.92
CA CYS A 107 -4.65 20.94 -5.13
C CYS A 107 -5.73 19.91 -4.78
N LEU A 108 -6.68 19.68 -5.69
CA LEU A 108 -7.61 18.56 -5.56
C LEU A 108 -6.91 17.24 -5.86
N PRO A 109 -7.44 16.11 -5.39
CA PRO A 109 -6.90 14.79 -5.68
C PRO A 109 -6.80 14.54 -7.19
N ASP A 110 -5.64 14.07 -7.64
CA ASP A 110 -5.44 13.63 -9.02
C ASP A 110 -5.47 12.10 -9.06
N PRO A 111 -6.44 11.49 -9.78
CA PRO A 111 -6.54 10.04 -9.89
C PRO A 111 -5.32 9.36 -10.53
N LYS A 112 -4.48 10.13 -11.25
CA LYS A 112 -3.26 9.63 -11.89
C LYS A 112 -2.07 9.56 -10.96
N LEU A 113 -2.14 10.21 -9.80
CA LEU A 113 -1.07 10.16 -8.81
C LEU A 113 -1.20 8.90 -7.97
N LEU A 114 -0.16 8.08 -8.00
CA LEU A 114 -0.06 6.89 -7.15
C LEU A 114 0.35 7.33 -5.74
N PHE A 115 -0.54 7.13 -4.80
CA PHE A 115 -0.26 7.31 -3.37
C PHE A 115 0.06 5.97 -2.72
N GLY A 116 0.80 6.00 -1.61
CA GLY A 116 1.06 4.82 -0.80
C GLY A 116 -0.24 4.19 -0.26
N SER A 117 -0.16 2.94 0.17
CA SER A 117 -1.28 2.24 0.82
C SER A 117 -1.62 2.87 2.16
N SER A 118 -2.90 2.90 2.51
CA SER A 118 -3.40 3.40 3.78
C SER A 118 -4.77 2.77 4.08
N ASP A 119 -5.03 2.51 5.36
CA ASP A 119 -6.30 2.00 5.88
C ASP A 119 -7.47 2.99 5.71
N ILE A 120 -7.20 4.26 5.42
CA ILE A 120 -8.26 5.22 5.07
C ILE A 120 -9.06 4.78 3.83
N GLY A 121 -8.49 3.94 2.97
CA GLY A 121 -9.21 3.29 1.89
C GLY A 121 -10.42 2.52 2.41
N ASN A 122 -10.21 1.70 3.45
CA ASN A 122 -11.25 0.91 4.09
C ASN A 122 -12.36 1.77 4.73
N VAL A 123 -12.05 3.00 5.12
CA VAL A 123 -13.03 3.99 5.61
C VAL A 123 -13.77 4.61 4.44
N SER A 124 -13.04 5.08 3.41
CA SER A 124 -13.60 5.83 2.28
C SER A 124 -14.61 5.05 1.43
N ILE A 125 -14.53 3.72 1.43
CA ILE A 125 -15.54 2.85 0.79
C ILE A 125 -16.84 2.70 1.62
N LYS A 126 -16.88 3.19 2.85
CA LYS A 126 -18.01 3.08 3.76
C LYS A 126 -18.69 4.40 4.05
N ILE A 127 -17.91 5.45 4.21
CA ILE A 127 -18.38 6.81 4.50
C ILE A 127 -17.59 7.84 3.70
N PRO A 128 -18.15 9.03 3.42
CA PRO A 128 -17.40 10.13 2.83
C PRO A 128 -16.16 10.45 3.69
N ALA A 129 -14.98 10.45 3.09
CA ALA A 129 -13.72 10.69 3.77
C ALA A 129 -12.71 11.39 2.86
N ILE A 130 -11.75 12.06 3.46
CA ILE A 130 -10.58 12.63 2.78
C ILE A 130 -9.31 12.15 3.47
N HIS A 131 -8.22 12.16 2.73
CA HIS A 131 -6.88 11.90 3.25
C HIS A 131 -5.90 12.79 2.51
N ASP A 132 -5.65 13.95 3.07
CA ASP A 132 -4.82 14.97 2.46
C ASP A 132 -3.40 14.94 2.99
N TYR A 133 -2.48 15.44 2.17
CA TYR A 133 -1.06 15.51 2.49
C TYR A 133 -0.61 16.96 2.52
N LEU A 134 0.11 17.32 3.56
CA LEU A 134 0.74 18.64 3.70
C LEU A 134 2.26 18.49 3.66
N SER A 135 2.91 19.35 2.89
CA SER A 135 4.37 19.40 2.88
C SER A 135 4.89 20.03 4.16
N ILE A 136 5.71 19.30 4.92
CA ILE A 136 6.36 19.78 6.16
C ILE A 136 7.71 20.44 5.90
N THR A 137 8.17 20.47 4.66
CA THR A 137 9.46 21.04 4.25
C THR A 137 9.37 21.54 2.82
N ASP A 138 10.16 22.57 2.50
CA ASP A 138 10.30 23.09 1.14
C ASP A 138 11.31 22.30 0.30
N ASP A 139 12.14 21.48 0.95
CA ASP A 139 13.12 20.62 0.28
C ASP A 139 12.44 19.38 -0.32
N LYS A 140 12.20 19.44 -1.63
CA LYS A 140 11.57 18.35 -2.42
C LYS A 140 12.44 17.10 -2.59
N THR A 141 13.71 17.15 -2.18
CA THR A 141 14.61 15.98 -2.25
C THR A 141 14.41 15.04 -1.05
N ILE A 142 13.81 15.52 0.03
CA ILE A 142 13.52 14.73 1.23
C ILE A 142 12.32 13.81 0.97
N GLN A 143 12.60 12.52 0.97
CA GLN A 143 11.56 11.50 0.77
C GLN A 143 10.99 11.04 2.12
N SER A 144 9.68 10.72 2.14
CA SER A 144 9.05 10.03 3.27
C SER A 144 9.81 8.74 3.61
N HIS A 145 9.78 8.31 4.87
CA HIS A 145 10.47 7.14 5.40
C HIS A 145 12.02 7.22 5.36
N SER A 146 12.59 8.44 5.26
CA SER A 146 14.03 8.68 5.35
C SER A 146 14.42 9.27 6.73
N LYS A 147 15.73 9.22 7.05
CA LYS A 147 16.26 9.87 8.25
C LYS A 147 16.14 11.39 8.17
N GLU A 148 16.26 11.93 6.98
CA GLU A 148 16.11 13.35 6.67
C GLU A 148 14.67 13.79 6.91
N TYR A 149 13.68 12.99 6.53
CA TYR A 149 12.27 13.26 6.81
C TYR A 149 11.97 13.27 8.31
N THR A 150 12.56 12.35 9.07
CA THR A 150 12.44 12.33 10.55
C THR A 150 12.94 13.64 11.16
N LYS A 151 14.06 14.19 10.66
CA LYS A 151 14.59 15.49 11.11
C LYS A 151 13.67 16.65 10.73
N ALA A 152 13.15 16.64 9.49
CA ALA A 152 12.23 17.66 9.00
C ALA A 152 10.93 17.68 9.83
N ALA A 153 10.40 16.52 10.20
CA ALA A 153 9.19 16.39 11.01
C ALA A 153 9.34 16.92 12.45
N ALA A 154 10.55 17.12 12.93
CA ALA A 154 10.84 17.66 14.28
C ALA A 154 11.23 19.16 14.24
N THR A 155 10.81 19.89 13.22
CA THR A 155 11.13 21.32 13.06
C THR A 155 9.94 22.20 13.44
N PRO A 156 10.17 23.48 13.88
CA PRO A 156 9.08 24.43 14.10
C PRO A 156 8.21 24.66 12.86
N GLN A 157 8.77 24.56 11.66
CA GLN A 157 8.00 24.63 10.41
C GLN A 157 6.99 23.48 10.30
N ALA A 158 7.39 22.26 10.62
CA ALA A 158 6.49 21.10 10.61
C ALA A 158 5.38 21.25 11.67
N ASP A 159 5.69 21.76 12.85
CA ASP A 159 4.71 22.05 13.90
C ASP A 159 3.68 23.09 13.45
N GLU A 160 4.12 24.17 12.79
CA GLU A 160 3.23 25.18 12.24
C GLU A 160 2.31 24.61 11.17
N ILE A 161 2.83 23.79 10.24
CA ILE A 161 2.04 23.13 9.20
C ILE A 161 1.04 22.16 9.82
N CYS A 162 1.43 21.40 10.83
CA CYS A 162 0.54 20.50 11.56
C CYS A 162 -0.65 21.26 12.18
N LEU A 163 -0.37 22.40 12.85
CA LEU A 163 -1.42 23.26 13.43
C LEU A 163 -2.35 23.84 12.36
N LYS A 164 -1.82 24.25 11.21
CA LYS A 164 -2.63 24.74 10.07
C LYS A 164 -3.52 23.60 9.53
N GLY A 165 -2.98 22.40 9.39
CA GLY A 165 -3.77 21.23 8.98
C GLY A 165 -4.91 20.91 9.94
N ALA A 166 -4.62 20.92 11.25
CA ALA A 166 -5.64 20.72 12.28
C ALA A 166 -6.74 21.79 12.23
N LYS A 167 -6.38 23.06 11.99
CA LYS A 167 -7.36 24.16 11.81
C LYS A 167 -8.20 23.95 10.55
N GLY A 168 -7.56 23.56 9.43
CA GLY A 168 -8.26 23.24 8.19
C GLY A 168 -9.31 22.14 8.39
N LEU A 169 -8.93 21.02 9.02
CA LEU A 169 -9.86 19.93 9.34
C LEU A 169 -11.00 20.36 10.28
N ALA A 170 -10.70 21.18 11.27
CA ALA A 170 -11.74 21.65 12.22
C ALA A 170 -12.75 22.63 11.58
N MET A 171 -12.42 23.23 10.46
CA MET A 171 -13.30 24.13 9.69
C MET A 171 -14.09 23.41 8.59
N THR A 172 -13.69 22.18 8.23
CA THR A 172 -14.34 21.32 7.24
C THR A 172 -15.39 20.45 7.87
#